data_616e27e7f90633ca9175a39e9e8762fc
#
_entry.id   616e27e7f90633ca9175a39e9e8762fc
#
_cell.length_a   1.000
_cell.length_b   1.000
_cell.length_c   1.000
_cell.angle_alpha   90.00
_cell.angle_beta   90.00
_cell.angle_gamma   90.00
#
_symmetry.space_group_name_H-M   'P 1'
#
loop_
_entity.id
_entity.type
_entity.pdbx_description
1 polymer ?
#
loop_
_entity_poly.entity_id
_entity_poly.type
_entity_poly.pdbx_seq_one_letter_code
_entity_poly.pdbx_strand_id
1 'polypeptide(L)'
;MIHARAVVGARARLVVFPELSLTGYELDAALVEPGDAALDPIVAACAATGSTALVGAPVPGPGGRAYIAMLEVSPAGVAVLYRKQWIGGDEAVRFSPGDEPTVFEVDGWRLGVGICRDTGIGEHVERMAGLDIDLYLAGLVHRADELAEQERRAVWIAWRCRAYVAFASFAGATGGGYDDTAGSSAIWSPAGDVLAQAGKTPGDLARATLE
;
A
#
# COMPACT_ATOMS: atom_id res chain seq x y z
N MET A 1 9.96 8.37 -14.10
CA MET A 1 9.93 8.17 -12.66
C MET A 1 8.71 8.80 -12.00
N ILE A 2 7.61 8.11 -12.12
CA ILE A 2 6.29 8.60 -11.72
C ILE A 2 6.18 8.73 -10.18
N HIS A 3 6.71 7.75 -9.42
CA HIS A 3 6.68 7.72 -7.95
C HIS A 3 7.37 8.94 -7.32
N ALA A 4 8.60 9.26 -7.73
CA ALA A 4 9.33 10.42 -7.19
C ALA A 4 8.56 11.73 -7.43
N ARG A 5 7.93 11.91 -8.61
CA ARG A 5 7.08 13.08 -8.89
C ARG A 5 5.84 13.11 -8.00
N ALA A 6 5.22 11.95 -7.76
CA ALA A 6 4.05 11.86 -6.89
C ALA A 6 4.41 12.21 -5.43
N VAL A 7 5.56 11.75 -4.91
CA VAL A 7 6.05 12.13 -3.57
C VAL A 7 6.20 13.63 -3.44
N VAL A 8 6.88 14.29 -4.40
CA VAL A 8 7.04 15.75 -4.39
C VAL A 8 5.69 16.47 -4.50
N GLY A 9 4.80 15.97 -5.38
CA GLY A 9 3.48 16.58 -5.62
C GLY A 9 2.50 16.43 -4.46
N ALA A 10 2.61 15.34 -3.70
CA ALA A 10 1.70 15.04 -2.61
C ALA A 10 1.80 16.05 -1.44
N ARG A 11 2.96 16.62 -1.18
CA ARG A 11 3.20 17.53 -0.05
C ARG A 11 2.68 16.94 1.27
N ALA A 12 2.98 15.68 1.52
CA ALA A 12 2.51 14.91 2.66
C ALA A 12 3.69 14.27 3.40
N ARG A 13 3.52 14.00 4.69
CA ARG A 13 4.52 13.29 5.51
C ARG A 13 4.61 11.82 5.13
N LEU A 14 3.49 11.25 4.70
CA LEU A 14 3.40 9.85 4.26
C LEU A 14 2.70 9.78 2.91
N VAL A 15 3.25 9.01 1.98
CA VAL A 15 2.69 8.76 0.65
C VAL A 15 2.59 7.26 0.44
N VAL A 16 1.40 6.77 0.12
CA VAL A 16 1.15 5.34 -0.10
C VAL A 16 0.84 5.08 -1.57
N PHE A 17 1.47 4.07 -2.13
CA PHE A 17 1.27 3.63 -3.51
C PHE A 17 0.54 2.27 -3.55
N PRO A 18 -0.07 1.93 -4.69
CA PRO A 18 -0.76 0.65 -4.89
C PRO A 18 0.14 -0.59 -4.71
N GLU A 19 -0.51 -1.74 -4.57
CA GLU A 19 0.16 -3.05 -4.64
C GLU A 19 0.98 -3.17 -5.93
N LEU A 20 2.22 -3.70 -5.82
CA LEU A 20 3.13 -3.88 -6.95
C LEU A 20 3.32 -2.62 -7.83
N SER A 21 3.18 -1.42 -7.26
CA SER A 21 3.20 -0.15 -8.01
C SER A 21 4.52 0.11 -8.73
N LEU A 22 5.64 -0.50 -8.32
CA LEU A 22 6.94 -0.33 -8.98
C LEU A 22 7.05 -1.12 -10.29
N THR A 23 6.34 -2.24 -10.40
CA THR A 23 6.44 -3.15 -11.55
C THR A 23 5.14 -3.26 -12.34
N GLY A 24 4.04 -2.74 -11.82
CA GLY A 24 2.71 -3.16 -12.24
C GLY A 24 2.35 -4.53 -11.65
N TYR A 25 1.10 -4.97 -11.81
CA TYR A 25 0.66 -6.29 -11.36
C TYR A 25 1.13 -7.39 -12.33
N GLU A 26 2.42 -7.31 -12.68
CA GLU A 26 3.13 -8.31 -13.49
C GLU A 26 3.75 -9.33 -12.56
N LEU A 27 3.10 -10.49 -12.41
CA LEU A 27 3.51 -11.48 -11.41
C LEU A 27 4.86 -12.15 -11.72
N ASP A 28 5.37 -12.04 -12.94
CA ASP A 28 6.68 -12.53 -13.39
C ASP A 28 7.77 -11.44 -13.45
N ALA A 29 7.45 -10.19 -13.08
CA ALA A 29 8.39 -9.08 -13.07
C ALA A 29 9.65 -9.40 -12.24
N ALA A 30 10.78 -8.76 -12.58
CA ALA A 30 12.01 -8.90 -11.82
C ALA A 30 11.80 -8.49 -10.35
N LEU A 31 12.45 -9.21 -9.44
CA LEU A 31 12.42 -8.87 -8.02
C LEU A 31 13.19 -7.56 -7.79
N VAL A 32 12.67 -6.73 -6.91
CA VAL A 32 13.26 -5.44 -6.53
C VAL A 32 13.99 -5.61 -5.20
N GLU A 33 15.26 -5.26 -5.16
CA GLU A 33 16.06 -5.24 -3.94
C GLU A 33 16.03 -3.85 -3.29
N PRO A 34 16.03 -3.73 -1.95
CA PRO A 34 16.11 -2.42 -1.28
C PRO A 34 17.31 -1.56 -1.68
N GLY A 35 18.41 -2.20 -2.12
CA GLY A 35 19.61 -1.54 -2.62
C GLY A 35 19.61 -1.20 -4.12
N ASP A 36 18.51 -1.41 -4.83
CA ASP A 36 18.42 -1.14 -6.26
C ASP A 36 18.48 0.37 -6.54
N ALA A 37 19.46 0.80 -7.36
CA ALA A 37 19.63 2.20 -7.76
C ALA A 37 18.39 2.79 -8.46
N ALA A 38 17.48 1.97 -8.97
CA ALA A 38 16.20 2.43 -9.51
C ALA A 38 15.31 3.11 -8.45
N LEU A 39 15.57 2.87 -7.16
CA LEU A 39 14.86 3.49 -6.03
C LEU A 39 15.45 4.84 -5.60
N ASP A 40 16.70 5.16 -5.97
CA ASP A 40 17.39 6.40 -5.58
C ASP A 40 16.57 7.67 -5.84
N PRO A 41 15.85 7.80 -6.95
CA PRO A 41 15.03 8.99 -7.18
C PRO A 41 13.84 9.14 -6.23
N ILE A 42 13.33 8.04 -5.67
CA ILE A 42 12.27 8.09 -4.66
C ILE A 42 12.88 8.49 -3.32
N VAL A 43 14.04 7.93 -2.97
CA VAL A 43 14.82 8.31 -1.79
C VAL A 43 15.14 9.81 -1.82
N ALA A 44 15.65 10.31 -2.96
CA ALA A 44 15.93 11.73 -3.14
C ALA A 44 14.68 12.62 -3.00
N ALA A 45 13.53 12.18 -3.53
CA ALA A 45 12.26 12.88 -3.38
C ALA A 45 11.80 12.91 -1.91
N CYS A 46 11.92 11.80 -1.19
CA CYS A 46 11.63 11.72 0.24
C CYS A 46 12.55 12.66 1.05
N ALA A 47 13.84 12.69 0.73
CA ALA A 47 14.80 13.58 1.39
C ALA A 47 14.47 15.06 1.14
N ALA A 48 14.09 15.43 -0.08
CA ALA A 48 13.74 16.80 -0.45
C ALA A 48 12.44 17.30 0.20
N THR A 49 11.52 16.42 0.55
CA THR A 49 10.19 16.75 1.09
C THR A 49 10.03 16.43 2.58
N GLY A 50 10.97 15.66 3.16
CA GLY A 50 10.84 15.12 4.50
C GLY A 50 9.73 14.05 4.61
N SER A 51 9.38 13.40 3.50
CA SER A 51 8.32 12.39 3.43
C SER A 51 8.86 10.98 3.63
N THR A 52 7.96 10.06 4.01
CA THR A 52 8.12 8.62 3.86
C THR A 52 7.17 8.13 2.77
N ALA A 53 7.63 7.28 1.87
CA ALA A 53 6.79 6.66 0.84
C ALA A 53 6.71 5.15 1.05
N LEU A 54 5.50 4.59 0.92
CA LEU A 54 5.26 3.15 0.89
C LEU A 54 4.99 2.73 -0.56
N VAL A 55 5.85 1.89 -1.12
CA VAL A 55 5.76 1.46 -2.52
C VAL A 55 5.66 -0.05 -2.63
N GLY A 56 4.70 -0.55 -3.43
CA GLY A 56 4.51 -1.98 -3.64
C GLY A 56 5.51 -2.57 -4.63
N ALA A 57 6.12 -3.71 -4.30
CA ALA A 57 7.09 -4.39 -5.14
C ALA A 57 7.12 -5.91 -4.92
N PRO A 58 7.51 -6.71 -5.91
CA PRO A 58 7.97 -8.07 -5.70
C PRO A 58 9.40 -8.05 -5.17
N VAL A 59 9.67 -8.75 -4.06
CA VAL A 59 10.99 -8.74 -3.41
C VAL A 59 11.53 -10.15 -3.17
N PRO A 60 12.86 -10.35 -3.14
CA PRO A 60 13.43 -11.59 -2.66
C PRO A 60 13.31 -11.70 -1.14
N GLY A 61 13.42 -12.92 -0.64
CA GLY A 61 13.43 -13.18 0.79
C GLY A 61 14.15 -14.48 1.17
N PRO A 62 14.05 -14.89 2.43
CA PRO A 62 14.77 -16.04 2.96
C PRO A 62 14.51 -17.31 2.15
N GLY A 63 15.56 -18.11 1.95
CA GLY A 63 15.48 -19.40 1.25
C GLY A 63 15.20 -19.30 -0.25
N GLY A 64 15.48 -18.15 -0.89
CA GLY A 64 15.26 -17.94 -2.33
C GLY A 64 13.78 -17.76 -2.70
N ARG A 65 12.91 -17.53 -1.72
CA ARG A 65 11.49 -17.28 -1.95
C ARG A 65 11.26 -15.84 -2.43
N ALA A 66 10.19 -15.63 -3.19
CA ALA A 66 9.71 -14.31 -3.59
C ALA A 66 8.49 -13.91 -2.76
N TYR A 67 8.32 -12.61 -2.53
CA TYR A 67 7.19 -12.06 -1.77
C TYR A 67 6.63 -10.82 -2.47
N ILE A 68 5.33 -10.61 -2.34
CA ILE A 68 4.71 -9.32 -2.61
C ILE A 68 4.90 -8.48 -1.34
N ALA A 69 5.50 -7.31 -1.46
CA ALA A 69 5.88 -6.50 -0.31
C ALA A 69 5.51 -5.03 -0.46
N MET A 70 5.44 -4.36 0.67
CA MET A 70 5.46 -2.92 0.80
C MET A 70 6.86 -2.51 1.25
N LEU A 71 7.54 -1.70 0.45
CA LEU A 71 8.81 -1.09 0.79
C LEU A 71 8.57 0.26 1.46
N GLU A 72 9.25 0.50 2.56
CA GLU A 72 9.40 1.84 3.12
C GLU A 72 10.58 2.53 2.44
N VAL A 73 10.32 3.69 1.84
CA VAL A 73 11.34 4.57 1.26
C VAL A 73 11.35 5.87 2.04
N SER A 74 12.48 6.20 2.64
CA SER A 74 12.66 7.39 3.47
C SER A 74 13.98 8.10 3.13
N PRO A 75 14.27 9.26 3.72
CA PRO A 75 15.59 9.89 3.59
C PRO A 75 16.76 9.00 4.03
N ALA A 76 16.50 8.01 4.89
CA ALA A 76 17.50 7.07 5.38
C ALA A 76 17.77 5.91 4.40
N GLY A 77 16.96 5.74 3.37
CA GLY A 77 17.07 4.67 2.39
C GLY A 77 15.79 3.86 2.22
N VAL A 78 15.95 2.60 1.84
CA VAL A 78 14.84 1.68 1.55
C VAL A 78 14.93 0.44 2.42
N ALA A 79 13.78 -0.01 2.94
CA ALA A 79 13.65 -1.26 3.69
C ALA A 79 12.39 -2.02 3.26
N VAL A 80 12.39 -3.34 3.39
CA VAL A 80 11.18 -4.14 3.30
C VAL A 80 10.39 -3.96 4.59
N LEU A 81 9.28 -3.24 4.53
CA LEU A 81 8.44 -2.95 5.70
C LEU A 81 7.50 -4.12 6.01
N TYR A 82 6.80 -4.62 4.98
CA TYR A 82 5.76 -5.64 5.14
C TYR A 82 5.76 -6.60 3.95
N ARG A 83 5.48 -7.87 4.20
CA ARG A 83 5.23 -8.89 3.19
C ARG A 83 3.78 -9.34 3.28
N LYS A 84 3.07 -9.37 2.16
CA LYS A 84 1.67 -9.80 2.05
C LYS A 84 1.47 -11.16 2.71
N GLN A 85 0.54 -11.26 3.65
CA GLN A 85 0.31 -12.48 4.43
C GLN A 85 -0.65 -13.43 3.71
N TRP A 86 -1.69 -12.92 3.08
CA TRP A 86 -2.69 -13.74 2.39
C TRP A 86 -2.51 -13.68 0.87
N ILE A 87 -1.73 -14.65 0.38
CA ILE A 87 -1.52 -14.88 -1.05
C ILE A 87 -2.71 -15.63 -1.62
N GLY A 88 -3.11 -15.32 -2.84
CA GLY A 88 -4.24 -16.00 -3.47
C GLY A 88 -4.10 -16.16 -4.97
N GLY A 89 -4.92 -17.03 -5.56
CA GLY A 89 -4.97 -17.23 -7.01
C GLY A 89 -3.59 -17.47 -7.62
N ASP A 90 -3.31 -16.75 -8.70
CA ASP A 90 -2.08 -16.89 -9.49
C ASP A 90 -0.82 -16.42 -8.75
N GLU A 91 -0.98 -15.57 -7.73
CA GLU A 91 0.15 -15.12 -6.91
C GLU A 91 0.88 -16.30 -6.23
N ALA A 92 0.12 -17.32 -5.78
CA ALA A 92 0.66 -18.47 -5.05
C ALA A 92 1.61 -19.36 -5.90
N VAL A 93 1.61 -19.18 -7.23
CA VAL A 93 2.55 -19.90 -8.12
C VAL A 93 3.99 -19.46 -7.84
N ARG A 94 4.18 -18.17 -7.47
CA ARG A 94 5.52 -17.59 -7.33
C ARG A 94 5.81 -17.06 -5.93
N PHE A 95 4.82 -16.48 -5.28
CA PHE A 95 5.01 -15.75 -4.03
C PHE A 95 4.66 -16.60 -2.82
N SER A 96 5.43 -16.42 -1.76
CA SER A 96 5.18 -17.00 -0.44
C SER A 96 4.46 -15.99 0.45
N PRO A 97 3.62 -16.46 1.40
CA PRO A 97 3.03 -15.58 2.40
C PRO A 97 4.09 -15.00 3.35
N GLY A 98 3.87 -13.77 3.77
CA GLY A 98 4.59 -13.16 4.89
C GLY A 98 4.13 -13.75 6.23
N ASP A 99 4.93 -13.54 7.27
CA ASP A 99 4.74 -14.22 8.56
C ASP A 99 3.89 -13.40 9.55
N GLU A 100 4.18 -12.09 9.71
CA GLU A 100 3.66 -11.30 10.82
C GLU A 100 2.96 -10.00 10.36
N PRO A 101 1.92 -9.56 11.12
CA PRO A 101 1.39 -8.21 10.94
C PRO A 101 2.45 -7.18 11.31
N THR A 102 2.43 -6.04 10.63
CA THR A 102 3.45 -5.00 10.81
C THR A 102 2.82 -3.70 11.25
N VAL A 103 3.38 -3.10 12.30
CA VAL A 103 3.12 -1.74 12.73
C VAL A 103 4.44 -0.98 12.70
N PHE A 104 4.43 0.24 12.17
CA PHE A 104 5.58 1.14 12.20
C PHE A 104 5.11 2.55 12.64
N GLU A 105 6.04 3.45 12.90
CA GLU A 105 5.71 4.75 13.45
C GLU A 105 6.18 5.88 12.51
N VAL A 106 5.31 6.88 12.32
CA VAL A 106 5.64 8.14 11.67
C VAL A 106 5.08 9.27 12.53
N ASP A 107 5.95 10.18 12.98
CA ASP A 107 5.58 11.35 13.78
C ASP A 107 4.74 11.00 15.04
N GLY A 108 5.00 9.84 15.65
CA GLY A 108 4.29 9.35 16.84
C GLY A 108 2.97 8.61 16.55
N TRP A 109 2.54 8.52 15.28
CA TRP A 109 1.39 7.74 14.86
C TRP A 109 1.78 6.28 14.62
N ARG A 110 0.95 5.37 15.09
CA ARG A 110 1.10 3.91 14.91
C ARG A 110 0.34 3.46 13.66
N LEU A 111 1.06 2.96 12.68
CA LEU A 111 0.54 2.67 11.34
C LEU A 111 0.58 1.17 11.07
N GLY A 112 -0.60 0.57 10.90
CA GLY A 112 -0.74 -0.82 10.47
C GLY A 112 -0.72 -0.94 8.94
N VAL A 113 -0.15 -2.01 8.41
CA VAL A 113 0.02 -2.20 6.96
C VAL A 113 -0.64 -3.48 6.49
N GLY A 114 -1.32 -3.39 5.34
CA GLY A 114 -1.82 -4.54 4.58
C GLY A 114 -1.61 -4.36 3.08
N ILE A 115 -1.82 -5.44 2.33
CA ILE A 115 -1.77 -5.44 0.86
C ILE A 115 -2.99 -6.17 0.32
N CYS A 116 -3.82 -5.47 -0.43
CA CYS A 116 -4.94 -5.95 -1.24
C CYS A 116 -5.80 -7.02 -0.52
N ARG A 117 -5.55 -8.31 -0.77
CA ARG A 117 -6.30 -9.43 -0.20
C ARG A 117 -6.35 -9.38 1.33
N ASP A 118 -5.28 -8.93 2.00
CA ASP A 118 -5.21 -8.82 3.46
C ASP A 118 -6.40 -8.02 4.01
N THR A 119 -6.82 -6.96 3.30
CA THR A 119 -7.93 -6.08 3.72
C THR A 119 -9.29 -6.77 3.79
N GLY A 120 -9.45 -7.92 3.15
CA GLY A 120 -10.67 -8.72 3.15
C GLY A 120 -10.61 -9.92 4.10
N ILE A 121 -9.53 -10.12 4.84
CA ILE A 121 -9.33 -11.28 5.72
C ILE A 121 -9.61 -10.90 7.17
N GLY A 122 -10.63 -11.55 7.76
CA GLY A 122 -11.05 -11.28 9.14
C GLY A 122 -9.91 -11.46 10.15
N GLU A 123 -9.13 -12.51 10.03
CA GLU A 123 -7.99 -12.76 10.92
C GLU A 123 -6.95 -11.64 10.87
N HIS A 124 -6.64 -11.11 9.69
CA HIS A 124 -5.71 -9.99 9.53
C HIS A 124 -6.25 -8.74 10.25
N VAL A 125 -7.50 -8.39 10.01
CA VAL A 125 -8.12 -7.20 10.60
C VAL A 125 -8.24 -7.33 12.12
N GLU A 126 -8.56 -8.52 12.65
CA GLU A 126 -8.59 -8.77 14.09
C GLU A 126 -7.20 -8.61 14.74
N ARG A 127 -6.15 -9.11 14.09
CA ARG A 127 -4.78 -8.92 14.55
C ARG A 127 -4.41 -7.43 14.56
N MET A 128 -4.72 -6.68 13.50
CA MET A 128 -4.48 -5.23 13.44
C MET A 128 -5.24 -4.47 14.52
N ALA A 129 -6.50 -4.84 14.79
CA ALA A 129 -7.29 -4.23 15.85
C ALA A 129 -6.70 -4.43 17.26
N GLY A 130 -5.95 -5.53 17.47
CA GLY A 130 -5.24 -5.82 18.73
C GLY A 130 -3.91 -5.06 18.88
N LEU A 131 -3.46 -4.32 17.87
CA LEU A 131 -2.16 -3.63 17.89
C LEU A 131 -2.26 -2.13 18.19
N ASP A 132 -3.44 -1.60 18.53
CA ASP A 132 -3.69 -0.18 18.85
C ASP A 132 -3.08 0.76 17.79
N ILE A 133 -3.49 0.56 16.55
CA ILE A 133 -3.06 1.40 15.42
C ILE A 133 -3.93 2.66 15.32
N ASP A 134 -3.32 3.77 14.91
CA ASP A 134 -4.02 5.04 14.64
C ASP A 134 -4.49 5.13 13.19
N LEU A 135 -3.76 4.48 12.27
CA LEU A 135 -4.02 4.50 10.83
C LEU A 135 -3.69 3.13 10.22
N TYR A 136 -4.63 2.60 9.45
CA TYR A 136 -4.42 1.41 8.62
C TYR A 136 -4.14 1.82 7.18
N LEU A 137 -3.06 1.31 6.60
CA LEU A 137 -2.61 1.62 5.24
C LEU A 137 -2.65 0.37 4.36
N ALA A 138 -3.14 0.49 3.13
CA ALA A 138 -2.99 -0.60 2.17
C ALA A 138 -2.80 -0.12 0.74
N GLY A 139 -1.94 -0.83 0.01
CA GLY A 139 -1.83 -0.78 -1.45
C GLY A 139 -2.74 -1.85 -2.06
N LEU A 140 -3.56 -1.48 -3.03
CA LEU A 140 -4.58 -2.34 -3.62
C LEU A 140 -4.45 -2.41 -5.14
N VAL A 141 -4.92 -3.55 -5.69
CA VAL A 141 -5.36 -3.67 -7.07
C VAL A 141 -6.73 -4.37 -7.06
N HIS A 142 -7.78 -3.63 -7.43
CA HIS A 142 -9.14 -4.15 -7.58
C HIS A 142 -9.63 -3.85 -9.00
N ARG A 143 -10.53 -4.68 -9.53
CA ARG A 143 -11.24 -4.41 -10.79
C ARG A 143 -12.21 -3.25 -10.60
N ALA A 144 -12.58 -2.59 -11.69
CA ALA A 144 -13.48 -1.44 -11.65
C ALA A 144 -14.85 -1.77 -11.01
N ASP A 145 -15.33 -3.00 -11.17
CA ASP A 145 -16.59 -3.48 -10.59
C ASP A 145 -16.48 -3.89 -9.12
N GLU A 146 -15.25 -3.94 -8.56
CA GLU A 146 -14.98 -4.23 -7.14
C GLU A 146 -14.88 -2.97 -6.26
N LEU A 147 -15.17 -1.76 -6.80
CA LEU A 147 -15.06 -0.52 -6.03
C LEU A 147 -15.93 -0.53 -4.75
N ALA A 148 -17.17 -1.01 -4.84
CA ALA A 148 -18.04 -1.09 -3.67
C ALA A 148 -17.48 -2.02 -2.58
N GLU A 149 -16.80 -3.10 -2.97
CA GLU A 149 -16.12 -4.00 -2.05
C GLU A 149 -14.91 -3.33 -1.39
N GLN A 150 -14.13 -2.56 -2.16
CA GLN A 150 -13.00 -1.78 -1.65
C GLN A 150 -13.47 -0.81 -0.54
N GLU A 151 -14.53 -0.05 -0.80
CA GLU A 151 -15.11 0.91 0.15
C GLU A 151 -15.67 0.20 1.39
N ARG A 152 -16.39 -0.90 1.21
CA ARG A 152 -16.94 -1.71 2.30
C ARG A 152 -15.83 -2.22 3.24
N ARG A 153 -14.71 -2.70 2.69
CA ARG A 153 -13.56 -3.15 3.47
C ARG A 153 -12.93 -2.01 4.27
N ALA A 154 -12.80 -0.82 3.67
CA ALA A 154 -12.25 0.34 4.36
C ALA A 154 -13.10 0.72 5.58
N VAL A 155 -14.42 0.83 5.42
CA VAL A 155 -15.35 1.16 6.50
C VAL A 155 -15.31 0.09 7.61
N TRP A 156 -15.30 -1.18 7.23
CA TRP A 156 -15.20 -2.27 8.19
C TRP A 156 -13.90 -2.23 9.00
N ILE A 157 -12.74 -1.99 8.36
CA ILE A 157 -11.45 -1.86 9.03
C ILE A 157 -11.46 -0.64 9.95
N ALA A 158 -11.97 0.51 9.49
CA ALA A 158 -12.06 1.73 10.28
C ALA A 158 -12.81 1.48 11.60
N TRP A 159 -13.97 0.86 11.53
CA TRP A 159 -14.77 0.54 12.73
C TRP A 159 -14.10 -0.51 13.62
N ARG A 160 -13.52 -1.56 13.00
CA ARG A 160 -12.95 -2.68 13.75
C ARG A 160 -11.67 -2.29 14.48
N CYS A 161 -10.81 -1.51 13.83
CA CYS A 161 -9.55 -1.02 14.41
C CYS A 161 -9.74 0.29 15.18
N ARG A 162 -10.86 1.00 15.03
CA ARG A 162 -11.08 2.36 15.55
C ARG A 162 -10.00 3.33 15.06
N ALA A 163 -9.57 3.17 13.82
CA ALA A 163 -8.44 3.84 13.21
C ALA A 163 -8.85 4.53 11.91
N TYR A 164 -8.10 5.52 11.49
CA TYR A 164 -8.18 6.00 10.11
C TYR A 164 -7.82 4.87 9.15
N VAL A 165 -8.29 4.96 7.92
CA VAL A 165 -7.92 4.03 6.83
C VAL A 165 -7.48 4.81 5.62
N ALA A 166 -6.37 4.44 4.98
CA ALA A 166 -5.96 5.00 3.71
C ALA A 166 -5.63 3.88 2.73
N PHE A 167 -6.39 3.83 1.63
CA PHE A 167 -6.18 2.89 0.55
C PHE A 167 -5.63 3.60 -0.68
N ALA A 168 -4.49 3.12 -1.17
CA ALA A 168 -3.94 3.47 -2.47
C ALA A 168 -4.30 2.36 -3.46
N SER A 169 -5.21 2.64 -4.38
CA SER A 169 -5.73 1.69 -5.36
C SER A 169 -5.22 2.01 -6.75
N PHE A 170 -4.84 0.98 -7.49
CA PHE A 170 -4.40 1.11 -8.88
C PHE A 170 -5.48 1.80 -9.72
N ALA A 171 -5.06 2.72 -10.58
CA ALA A 171 -5.90 3.42 -11.55
C ALA A 171 -5.40 3.14 -12.97
N GLY A 172 -6.31 2.82 -13.89
CA GLY A 172 -5.99 2.42 -15.26
C GLY A 172 -5.61 0.94 -15.37
N ALA A 173 -5.12 0.52 -16.53
CA ALA A 173 -4.74 -0.86 -16.79
C ALA A 173 -3.41 -1.23 -16.11
N THR A 174 -3.30 -2.50 -15.69
CA THR A 174 -2.06 -3.12 -15.23
C THR A 174 -2.05 -4.61 -15.60
N GLY A 175 -0.98 -5.36 -15.24
CA GLY A 175 -0.87 -6.77 -15.56
C GLY A 175 -1.89 -7.68 -14.87
N GLY A 176 -1.73 -9.00 -15.04
CA GLY A 176 -2.60 -10.00 -14.40
C GLY A 176 -4.05 -9.97 -14.87
N GLY A 177 -4.34 -9.40 -16.05
CA GLY A 177 -5.70 -9.28 -16.59
C GLY A 177 -6.54 -8.18 -15.93
N TYR A 178 -5.90 -7.18 -15.32
CA TYR A 178 -6.54 -5.96 -14.82
C TYR A 178 -6.55 -4.87 -15.92
N ASP A 179 -7.41 -5.03 -16.93
CA ASP A 179 -7.55 -4.09 -18.05
C ASP A 179 -8.21 -2.77 -17.63
N ASP A 180 -9.03 -2.82 -16.58
CA ASP A 180 -9.64 -1.65 -15.93
C ASP A 180 -9.69 -1.87 -14.41
N THR A 181 -9.17 -0.90 -13.66
CA THR A 181 -9.05 -0.97 -12.20
C THR A 181 -9.93 0.06 -11.49
N ALA A 182 -10.22 -0.20 -10.22
CA ALA A 182 -11.14 0.61 -9.43
C ALA A 182 -10.68 2.05 -9.24
N GLY A 183 -9.36 2.30 -9.17
CA GLY A 183 -8.84 3.61 -8.82
C GLY A 183 -9.43 4.09 -7.50
N SER A 184 -9.90 5.34 -7.44
CA SER A 184 -10.64 5.88 -6.30
C SER A 184 -9.92 5.67 -4.97
N SER A 185 -8.59 5.86 -4.95
CA SER A 185 -7.81 5.88 -3.70
C SER A 185 -8.46 6.83 -2.72
N ALA A 186 -8.60 6.45 -1.45
CA ALA A 186 -9.32 7.30 -0.51
C ALA A 186 -8.83 7.14 0.93
N ILE A 187 -9.23 8.08 1.76
CA ILE A 187 -8.92 8.15 3.19
C ILE A 187 -10.25 8.24 3.95
N TRP A 188 -10.41 7.39 4.97
CA TRP A 188 -11.60 7.34 5.81
C TRP A 188 -11.27 7.68 7.26
N SER A 189 -12.25 8.30 7.95
CA SER A 189 -12.21 8.52 9.40
C SER A 189 -12.45 7.20 10.17
N PRO A 190 -12.15 7.15 11.48
CA PRO A 190 -12.52 6.01 12.33
C PRO A 190 -14.05 5.73 12.37
N ALA A 191 -14.87 6.71 12.02
CA ALA A 191 -16.33 6.54 11.89
C ALA A 191 -16.75 5.97 10.52
N GLY A 192 -15.80 5.82 9.58
CA GLY A 192 -16.08 5.32 8.24
C GLY A 192 -16.46 6.40 7.22
N ASP A 193 -16.35 7.68 7.58
CA ASP A 193 -16.64 8.78 6.66
C ASP A 193 -15.46 9.02 5.72
N VAL A 194 -15.73 9.28 4.44
CA VAL A 194 -14.72 9.62 3.46
C VAL A 194 -14.19 11.04 3.72
N LEU A 195 -12.90 11.16 4.03
CA LEU A 195 -12.23 12.45 4.24
C LEU A 195 -11.66 13.03 2.95
N ALA A 196 -11.16 12.15 2.07
CA ALA A 196 -10.64 12.52 0.75
C ALA A 196 -10.74 11.33 -0.18
N GLN A 197 -11.00 11.58 -1.45
CA GLN A 197 -11.05 10.56 -2.50
C GLN A 197 -10.43 11.10 -3.79
N ALA A 198 -9.61 10.29 -4.44
CA ALA A 198 -9.05 10.53 -5.76
C ALA A 198 -10.03 10.07 -6.85
N GLY A 199 -9.79 10.49 -8.07
CA GLY A 199 -10.49 9.97 -9.25
C GLY A 199 -9.96 8.59 -9.68
N LYS A 200 -10.29 8.24 -10.93
CA LYS A 200 -9.89 6.97 -11.59
C LYS A 200 -8.75 7.16 -12.58
N THR A 201 -8.19 8.35 -12.66
CA THR A 201 -7.11 8.66 -13.59
C THR A 201 -5.76 8.36 -12.95
N PRO A 202 -4.83 7.67 -13.65
CA PRO A 202 -3.48 7.50 -13.15
C PRO A 202 -2.81 8.83 -12.77
N GLY A 203 -2.32 8.91 -11.53
CA GLY A 203 -1.72 10.13 -10.98
C GLY A 203 -2.66 10.99 -10.12
N ASP A 204 -3.96 10.68 -10.06
CA ASP A 204 -4.86 11.33 -9.11
C ASP A 204 -4.46 10.99 -7.67
N LEU A 205 -4.62 11.95 -6.76
CA LEU A 205 -4.22 11.85 -5.35
C LEU A 205 -5.40 12.14 -4.41
N ALA A 206 -5.57 11.31 -3.38
CA ALA A 206 -6.36 11.64 -2.19
C ALA A 206 -5.41 12.16 -1.10
N ARG A 207 -5.71 13.29 -0.47
CA ARG A 207 -4.90 13.89 0.59
C ARG A 207 -5.76 14.42 1.71
N ALA A 208 -5.40 14.09 2.95
CA ALA A 208 -6.01 14.63 4.17
C ALA A 208 -4.94 14.96 5.20
N THR A 209 -5.26 15.85 6.13
CA THR A 209 -4.55 16.03 7.40
C THR A 209 -5.36 15.30 8.46
N LEU A 210 -4.71 14.43 9.21
CA LEU A 210 -5.32 13.66 10.29
C LEU A 210 -4.98 14.31 11.63
N GLU A 211 -5.92 14.26 12.60
CA GLU A 211 -5.82 14.90 13.91
C GLU A 211 -6.04 13.89 15.04
#